data_99ada17d59c3b292f6f07acb776fa64b
#
_entry.id   99ada17d59c3b292f6f07acb776fa64b
#
_cell.length_a   1.000
_cell.length_b   1.000
_cell.length_c   1.000
_cell.angle_alpha   90.00
_cell.angle_beta   90.00
_cell.angle_gamma   90.00
#
_symmetry.space_group_name_H-M   'P 1'
#
loop_
_entity.id
_entity.type
_entity.pdbx_description
1 polymer ?
#
loop_
_entity_poly.entity_id
_entity_poly.type
_entity_poly.pdbx_seq_one_letter_code
_entity_poly.pdbx_strand_id
1 'polypeptide(L)'
;MAAERHLVLVHTPGYQDVADFRDIARKVRERAPDIEVFIASNTIASSVTRRQASKLPTLIFSPGNLLEFRPLRGKVYAGSPIPKLEQIARFKAAGLPVPASAEITTDVVLPAETFGSHVVVKPGFSEASRGRDIMLMRREAVRFKRREDYPEDHPGRYGPMLAQRFIDTGPFVNHHRVLTLFGEPLLAFKTTATAARPPLDAPDDVLATVAVKARRRDGPIAREPTGDADILALARRAYAALPEIALQGIDIIREAGTGKLFVLEANPGGNTWIFSKGAMTERLKKALGVDRLTDQFDAFTTAAKVLIERTRREAE
;
A
#
# COMPACT_ATOMS: atom_id res chain seq x y z
N MET A 1 -21.61 -25.00 19.62
CA MET A 1 -20.98 -24.15 20.65
C MET A 1 -21.53 -22.74 20.49
N ALA A 2 -21.75 -21.99 21.57
CA ALA A 2 -22.13 -20.60 21.49
C ALA A 2 -20.90 -19.76 21.03
N ALA A 3 -21.13 -18.68 20.30
CA ALA A 3 -20.06 -17.76 19.93
C ALA A 3 -19.48 -17.07 21.19
N GLU A 4 -18.17 -16.95 21.25
CA GLU A 4 -17.45 -16.28 22.33
C GLU A 4 -16.95 -14.90 21.92
N ARG A 5 -16.79 -14.67 20.62
CA ARG A 5 -16.28 -13.44 20.01
C ARG A 5 -17.02 -13.07 18.74
N HIS A 6 -16.93 -11.82 18.37
CA HIS A 6 -17.46 -11.32 17.10
C HIS A 6 -16.35 -10.80 16.17
N LEU A 7 -16.52 -11.06 14.89
CA LEU A 7 -15.75 -10.45 13.80
C LEU A 7 -16.71 -9.64 12.92
N VAL A 8 -16.44 -8.36 12.72
CA VAL A 8 -17.19 -7.50 11.79
C VAL A 8 -16.32 -7.19 10.57
N LEU A 9 -16.77 -7.64 9.41
CA LEU A 9 -16.17 -7.33 8.13
C LEU A 9 -16.93 -6.15 7.50
N VAL A 10 -16.24 -5.01 7.36
CA VAL A 10 -16.85 -3.78 6.82
C VAL A 10 -16.37 -3.55 5.39
N HIS A 11 -17.32 -3.50 4.45
CA HIS A 11 -17.02 -3.19 3.04
C HIS A 11 -17.56 -1.82 2.65
N THR A 12 -16.93 -1.16 1.68
CA THR A 12 -17.41 0.10 1.10
C THR A 12 -18.01 -0.20 -0.27
N PRO A 13 -19.35 -0.11 -0.43
CA PRO A 13 -20.02 -0.29 -1.72
C PRO A 13 -19.40 0.60 -2.80
N GLY A 14 -19.29 0.08 -4.03
CA GLY A 14 -18.64 0.77 -5.14
C GLY A 14 -17.10 0.61 -5.19
N TYR A 15 -16.47 0.25 -4.06
CA TYR A 15 -15.03 -0.05 -4.00
C TYR A 15 -14.75 -1.53 -3.74
N GLN A 16 -15.56 -2.17 -2.88
CA GLN A 16 -15.44 -3.59 -2.58
C GLN A 16 -16.75 -4.33 -2.87
N ASP A 17 -16.65 -5.53 -3.44
CA ASP A 17 -17.78 -6.42 -3.63
C ASP A 17 -18.06 -7.18 -2.31
N VAL A 18 -19.30 -7.12 -1.85
CA VAL A 18 -19.73 -7.86 -0.65
C VAL A 18 -19.54 -9.38 -0.78
N ALA A 19 -19.47 -9.89 -2.01
CA ALA A 19 -19.23 -11.31 -2.25
C ALA A 19 -17.87 -11.79 -1.72
N ASP A 20 -16.82 -10.95 -1.81
CA ASP A 20 -15.50 -11.27 -1.25
C ASP A 20 -15.58 -11.47 0.27
N PHE A 21 -16.32 -10.58 0.95
CA PHE A 21 -16.50 -10.64 2.40
C PHE A 21 -17.37 -11.80 2.84
N ARG A 22 -18.37 -12.18 2.02
CA ARG A 22 -19.20 -13.38 2.27
C ARG A 22 -18.36 -14.65 2.15
N ASP A 23 -17.46 -14.74 1.19
CA ASP A 23 -16.57 -15.90 1.04
C ASP A 23 -15.60 -16.00 2.22
N ILE A 24 -14.98 -14.89 2.65
CA ILE A 24 -14.13 -14.86 3.84
C ILE A 24 -14.94 -15.24 5.08
N ALA A 25 -16.14 -14.68 5.27
CA ALA A 25 -17.01 -14.99 6.40
C ALA A 25 -17.40 -16.47 6.44
N ARG A 26 -17.72 -17.08 5.30
CA ARG A 26 -17.99 -18.53 5.20
C ARG A 26 -16.78 -19.33 5.66
N LYS A 27 -15.58 -19.00 5.18
CA LYS A 27 -14.33 -19.67 5.55
C LYS A 27 -13.98 -19.52 7.04
N VAL A 28 -14.34 -18.39 7.66
CA VAL A 28 -14.18 -18.17 9.11
C VAL A 28 -15.14 -19.08 9.88
N ARG A 29 -16.44 -19.10 9.53
CA ARG A 29 -17.46 -19.94 10.20
C ARG A 29 -17.13 -21.43 10.14
N GLU A 30 -16.60 -21.89 9.00
CA GLU A 30 -16.18 -23.28 8.81
C GLU A 30 -15.01 -23.69 9.73
N ARG A 31 -14.13 -22.75 10.11
CA ARG A 31 -12.89 -23.01 10.85
C ARG A 31 -12.93 -22.61 12.32
N ALA A 32 -13.80 -21.68 12.66
CA ALA A 32 -13.87 -21.05 13.99
C ALA A 32 -15.32 -20.84 14.40
N PRO A 33 -16.04 -21.90 14.82
CA PRO A 33 -17.42 -21.81 15.28
C PRO A 33 -17.60 -20.99 16.57
N ASP A 34 -16.51 -20.68 17.27
CA ASP A 34 -16.42 -19.78 18.40
C ASP A 34 -16.48 -18.29 18.00
N ILE A 35 -16.43 -17.98 16.71
CA ILE A 35 -16.47 -16.60 16.19
C ILE A 35 -17.72 -16.41 15.32
N GLU A 36 -18.63 -15.55 15.78
CA GLU A 36 -19.75 -15.10 14.95
C GLU A 36 -19.30 -13.96 14.03
N VAL A 37 -19.57 -14.09 12.71
CA VAL A 37 -19.12 -13.14 11.71
C VAL A 37 -20.29 -12.31 11.19
N PHE A 38 -20.16 -11.01 11.27
CA PHE A 38 -21.07 -10.02 10.71
C PHE A 38 -20.43 -9.33 9.49
N ILE A 39 -21.28 -8.99 8.51
CA ILE A 39 -20.88 -8.15 7.38
C ILE A 39 -21.65 -6.84 7.47
N ALA A 40 -20.94 -5.72 7.40
CA ALA A 40 -21.53 -4.39 7.49
C ALA A 40 -21.11 -3.54 6.30
N SER A 41 -22.00 -2.62 5.90
CA SER A 41 -21.68 -1.59 4.91
C SER A 41 -21.08 -0.37 5.59
N ASN A 42 -20.01 0.17 5.00
CA ASN A 42 -19.34 1.38 5.47
C ASN A 42 -20.15 2.67 5.21
N THR A 43 -21.25 2.57 4.45
CA THR A 43 -22.16 3.69 4.14
C THR A 43 -23.41 3.73 5.00
N ILE A 44 -23.49 2.88 6.04
CA ILE A 44 -24.67 2.77 6.93
C ILE A 44 -24.23 3.05 8.37
N ALA A 45 -24.67 4.20 8.91
CA ALA A 45 -24.30 4.66 10.25
C ALA A 45 -24.88 3.82 11.39
N SER A 46 -26.11 3.35 11.23
CA SER A 46 -26.84 2.61 12.26
C SER A 46 -27.40 1.32 11.71
N SER A 47 -27.18 0.23 12.41
CA SER A 47 -27.70 -1.06 12.03
C SER A 47 -27.94 -1.96 13.23
N VAL A 48 -28.82 -2.95 13.06
CA VAL A 48 -28.97 -4.04 14.00
C VAL A 48 -27.64 -4.77 14.18
N THR A 49 -26.88 -4.97 13.08
CA THR A 49 -25.55 -5.56 13.07
C THR A 49 -24.61 -4.88 14.06
N ARG A 50 -24.58 -3.53 14.11
CA ARG A 50 -23.73 -2.77 15.03
C ARG A 50 -24.02 -3.08 16.50
N ARG A 51 -25.33 -3.18 16.85
CA ARG A 51 -25.77 -3.50 18.22
C ARG A 51 -25.51 -4.97 18.56
N GLN A 52 -25.76 -5.88 17.63
CA GLN A 52 -25.49 -7.30 17.84
C GLN A 52 -24.00 -7.55 18.03
N ALA A 53 -23.18 -7.00 17.15
CA ALA A 53 -21.72 -7.14 17.22
C ALA A 53 -21.12 -6.64 18.53
N SER A 54 -21.73 -5.65 19.20
CA SER A 54 -21.20 -5.09 20.47
C SER A 54 -21.50 -5.93 21.71
N LYS A 55 -22.20 -7.06 21.59
CA LYS A 55 -22.58 -7.91 22.73
C LYS A 55 -21.43 -8.78 23.26
N LEU A 56 -20.48 -9.12 22.41
CA LEU A 56 -19.29 -9.91 22.76
C LEU A 56 -18.02 -9.14 22.42
N PRO A 57 -16.84 -9.55 22.92
CA PRO A 57 -15.57 -9.04 22.46
C PRO A 57 -15.48 -9.08 20.92
N THR A 58 -15.17 -7.94 20.30
CA THR A 58 -15.32 -7.74 18.85
C THR A 58 -14.04 -7.24 18.22
N LEU A 59 -13.71 -7.80 17.05
CA LEU A 59 -12.74 -7.23 16.12
C LEU A 59 -13.47 -6.70 14.88
N ILE A 60 -13.15 -5.50 14.45
CA ILE A 60 -13.69 -4.85 13.26
C ILE A 60 -12.58 -4.70 12.23
N PHE A 61 -12.77 -5.23 11.04
CA PHE A 61 -11.86 -5.08 9.92
C PHE A 61 -12.53 -4.35 8.75
N SER A 62 -11.88 -3.29 8.26
CA SER A 62 -12.22 -2.59 7.03
C SER A 62 -10.99 -2.40 6.17
N PRO A 63 -11.01 -2.74 4.86
CA PRO A 63 -9.91 -2.42 3.96
C PRO A 63 -9.61 -0.92 3.86
N GLY A 64 -10.62 -0.07 3.97
CA GLY A 64 -10.52 1.38 3.92
C GLY A 64 -10.89 2.06 5.23
N ASN A 65 -10.85 3.39 5.24
CA ASN A 65 -11.33 4.18 6.37
C ASN A 65 -12.79 3.86 6.67
N LEU A 66 -13.13 3.86 7.96
CA LEU A 66 -14.54 3.88 8.36
C LEU A 66 -15.13 5.27 8.07
N LEU A 67 -16.26 5.29 7.35
CA LEU A 67 -16.98 6.52 6.99
C LEU A 67 -18.18 6.70 7.91
N GLU A 68 -19.31 6.06 7.56
CA GLU A 68 -20.54 6.13 8.33
C GLU A 68 -20.66 5.04 9.38
N PHE A 69 -20.06 3.86 9.13
CA PHE A 69 -20.08 2.78 10.11
C PHE A 69 -19.26 3.16 11.35
N ARG A 70 -19.94 3.30 12.50
CA ARG A 70 -19.32 3.66 13.79
C ARG A 70 -19.54 2.53 14.79
N PRO A 71 -18.54 1.69 15.06
CA PRO A 71 -18.68 0.60 16.02
C PRO A 71 -18.97 1.16 17.44
N LEU A 72 -19.73 0.42 18.23
CA LEU A 72 -20.03 0.78 19.63
C LEU A 72 -18.90 0.35 20.58
N ARG A 73 -18.24 -0.75 20.27
CA ARG A 73 -17.04 -1.26 20.97
C ARG A 73 -16.26 -2.16 20.02
N GLY A 74 -15.08 -2.53 20.43
CA GLY A 74 -14.23 -3.52 19.74
C GLY A 74 -12.96 -2.92 19.15
N LYS A 75 -11.99 -3.77 18.95
CA LYS A 75 -10.73 -3.43 18.27
C LYS A 75 -10.98 -3.14 16.80
N VAL A 76 -10.59 -1.96 16.33
CA VAL A 76 -10.79 -1.52 14.94
C VAL A 76 -9.48 -1.57 14.17
N TYR A 77 -9.51 -2.25 13.03
CA TYR A 77 -8.49 -2.20 12.00
C TYR A 77 -9.09 -1.65 10.71
N ALA A 78 -8.75 -0.43 10.38
CA ALA A 78 -9.24 0.25 9.18
C ALA A 78 -8.05 0.84 8.40
N GLY A 79 -8.23 1.01 7.09
CA GLY A 79 -7.26 1.72 6.27
C GLY A 79 -7.22 3.20 6.68
N SER A 80 -6.05 3.71 7.00
CA SER A 80 -5.84 5.13 7.29
C SER A 80 -4.56 5.61 6.62
N PRO A 81 -4.58 6.74 5.90
CA PRO A 81 -3.38 7.27 5.28
C PRO A 81 -2.37 7.69 6.34
N ILE A 82 -1.10 7.37 6.11
CA ILE A 82 0.03 7.80 6.93
C ILE A 82 0.95 8.64 6.04
N PRO A 83 1.36 9.84 6.46
CA PRO A 83 2.29 10.68 5.71
C PRO A 83 3.57 9.93 5.34
N LYS A 84 4.10 10.15 4.13
CA LYS A 84 5.26 9.39 3.64
C LYS A 84 6.52 9.55 4.51
N LEU A 85 6.75 10.76 5.05
CA LEU A 85 7.87 10.98 5.97
C LEU A 85 7.73 10.16 7.24
N GLU A 86 6.52 10.07 7.79
CA GLU A 86 6.24 9.26 8.97
C GLU A 86 6.45 7.77 8.66
N GLN A 87 5.93 7.27 7.54
CA GLN A 87 6.19 5.89 7.11
C GLN A 87 7.69 5.60 7.03
N ILE A 88 8.47 6.49 6.36
CA ILE A 88 9.92 6.34 6.21
C ILE A 88 10.61 6.34 7.58
N ALA A 89 10.22 7.23 8.49
CA ALA A 89 10.79 7.29 9.85
C ALA A 89 10.52 5.99 10.61
N ARG A 90 9.30 5.47 10.56
CA ARG A 90 8.91 4.21 11.21
C ARG A 90 9.60 3.01 10.60
N PHE A 91 9.73 2.94 9.28
CA PHE A 91 10.51 1.89 8.61
C PHE A 91 11.99 1.92 9.01
N LYS A 92 12.60 3.11 9.09
CA LYS A 92 13.98 3.26 9.57
C LYS A 92 14.12 2.82 11.02
N ALA A 93 13.21 3.23 11.91
CA ALA A 93 13.21 2.82 13.31
C ALA A 93 13.08 1.31 13.48
N ALA A 94 12.37 0.64 12.57
CA ALA A 94 12.24 -0.82 12.52
C ALA A 94 13.44 -1.53 11.82
N GLY A 95 14.50 -0.80 11.46
CA GLY A 95 15.68 -1.36 10.79
C GLY A 95 15.41 -1.87 9.37
N LEU A 96 14.42 -1.31 8.69
CA LEU A 96 14.12 -1.67 7.31
C LEU A 96 14.98 -0.88 6.32
N PRO A 97 15.40 -1.48 5.21
CA PRO A 97 16.09 -0.78 4.15
C PRO A 97 15.11 0.16 3.43
N VAL A 98 15.31 1.45 3.59
CA VAL A 98 14.57 2.51 2.88
C VAL A 98 15.56 3.44 2.18
N PRO A 99 15.26 3.98 0.99
CA PRO A 99 16.11 4.97 0.38
C PRO A 99 16.22 6.22 1.27
N ALA A 100 17.41 6.82 1.34
CA ALA A 100 17.60 8.09 2.05
C ALA A 100 16.58 9.12 1.56
N SER A 101 15.95 9.82 2.49
CA SER A 101 14.87 10.77 2.17
C SER A 101 14.96 11.97 3.11
N ALA A 102 14.69 13.16 2.57
CA ALA A 102 14.62 14.40 3.30
C ALA A 102 13.46 15.27 2.78
N GLU A 103 12.86 16.05 3.67
CA GLU A 103 11.97 17.13 3.25
C GLU A 103 12.75 18.24 2.56
N ILE A 104 12.20 18.82 1.49
CA ILE A 104 12.81 19.93 0.78
C ILE A 104 12.41 21.23 1.48
N THR A 105 13.30 21.70 2.35
CA THR A 105 13.18 22.98 3.09
C THR A 105 14.13 24.01 2.53
N THR A 106 14.10 25.25 3.04
CA THR A 106 14.99 26.35 2.63
C THR A 106 16.47 26.01 2.84
N ASP A 107 16.77 25.18 3.82
CA ASP A 107 18.09 24.78 4.27
C ASP A 107 18.40 23.31 3.99
N VAL A 108 17.66 22.69 3.06
CA VAL A 108 17.86 21.27 2.74
C VAL A 108 19.27 21.00 2.25
N VAL A 109 19.92 20.05 2.89
CA VAL A 109 21.23 19.53 2.50
C VAL A 109 21.08 18.08 2.09
N LEU A 110 21.56 17.74 0.90
CA LEU A 110 21.53 16.40 0.33
C LEU A 110 22.95 15.91 0.08
N PRO A 111 23.66 15.32 1.07
CA PRO A 111 25.05 14.87 0.90
C PRO A 111 25.17 13.79 -0.18
N ALA A 112 26.22 13.86 -1.00
CA ALA A 112 26.41 12.95 -2.14
C ALA A 112 26.58 11.49 -1.71
N GLU A 113 27.27 11.24 -0.59
CA GLU A 113 27.49 9.93 -0.02
C GLU A 113 26.19 9.25 0.44
N THR A 114 25.17 10.04 0.80
CA THR A 114 23.88 9.55 1.26
C THR A 114 22.85 9.46 0.13
N PHE A 115 22.77 10.51 -0.70
CA PHE A 115 21.73 10.64 -1.72
C PHE A 115 22.18 10.22 -3.12
N GLY A 116 23.48 10.02 -3.34
CA GLY A 116 24.05 9.73 -4.65
C GLY A 116 23.96 10.95 -5.60
N SER A 117 24.05 10.69 -6.91
CA SER A 117 24.00 11.72 -7.94
C SER A 117 22.58 12.17 -8.29
N HIS A 118 21.59 11.31 -8.10
CA HIS A 118 20.20 11.56 -8.49
C HIS A 118 19.22 11.30 -7.36
N VAL A 119 18.16 12.06 -7.34
CA VAL A 119 17.05 11.93 -6.40
C VAL A 119 15.71 11.94 -7.11
N VAL A 120 14.73 11.32 -6.48
CA VAL A 120 13.32 11.40 -6.84
C VAL A 120 12.69 12.47 -5.99
N VAL A 121 12.20 13.54 -6.62
CA VAL A 121 11.38 14.55 -5.96
C VAL A 121 9.91 14.16 -6.07
N LYS A 122 9.21 14.12 -4.94
CA LYS A 122 7.81 13.65 -4.86
C LYS A 122 7.06 14.33 -3.72
N PRO A 123 5.70 14.39 -3.77
CA PRO A 123 4.90 14.83 -2.64
C PRO A 123 5.11 13.98 -1.38
N GLY A 124 5.19 14.63 -0.22
CA GLY A 124 5.40 14.00 1.08
C GLY A 124 4.16 13.41 1.74
N PHE A 125 2.97 13.69 1.21
CA PHE A 125 1.70 13.21 1.74
C PHE A 125 1.01 12.26 0.74
N SER A 126 0.17 11.37 1.25
CA SER A 126 -0.29 10.19 0.52
C SER A 126 -1.40 10.46 -0.51
N GLU A 127 -2.26 11.45 -0.29
CA GLU A 127 -3.54 11.55 -0.99
C GLU A 127 -3.45 12.12 -2.41
N ALA A 128 -2.40 12.86 -2.75
CA ALA A 128 -2.42 13.70 -3.93
C ALA A 128 -1.76 13.10 -5.17
N SER A 129 -0.77 12.21 -5.04
CA SER A 129 0.13 12.07 -6.17
C SER A 129 -0.33 11.11 -7.26
N ARG A 130 -1.10 10.07 -6.96
CA ARG A 130 -1.44 9.01 -7.96
C ARG A 130 -0.35 8.79 -9.03
N GLY A 131 0.94 9.05 -8.65
CA GLY A 131 2.09 9.03 -9.55
C GLY A 131 2.30 10.33 -10.35
N ARG A 132 1.53 11.39 -10.12
CA ARG A 132 1.77 12.74 -10.69
C ARG A 132 2.82 13.48 -9.87
N ASP A 133 3.52 14.42 -10.51
CA ASP A 133 4.48 15.34 -9.87
C ASP A 133 5.63 14.61 -9.16
N ILE A 134 6.02 13.45 -9.72
CA ILE A 134 7.20 12.70 -9.32
C ILE A 134 8.25 12.90 -10.40
N MET A 135 9.39 13.48 -10.03
CA MET A 135 10.45 13.82 -10.96
C MET A 135 11.77 13.17 -10.55
N LEU A 136 12.50 12.65 -11.54
CA LEU A 136 13.91 12.28 -11.38
C LEU A 136 14.75 13.53 -11.68
N MET A 137 15.66 13.88 -10.78
CA MET A 137 16.50 15.07 -10.90
C MET A 137 17.93 14.77 -10.45
N ARG A 138 18.90 15.53 -10.97
CA ARG A 138 20.22 15.61 -10.35
C ARG A 138 20.08 16.15 -8.93
N ARG A 139 20.79 15.58 -7.98
CA ARG A 139 20.74 15.98 -6.56
C ARG A 139 21.06 17.47 -6.37
N GLU A 140 22.09 17.97 -7.05
CA GLU A 140 22.49 19.38 -6.99
C GLU A 140 21.50 20.35 -7.64
N ALA A 141 20.56 19.87 -8.42
CA ALA A 141 19.50 20.70 -9.01
C ALA A 141 18.28 20.89 -8.09
N VAL A 142 18.20 20.15 -6.98
CA VAL A 142 17.09 20.29 -6.02
C VAL A 142 17.13 21.68 -5.37
N ARG A 143 16.00 22.39 -5.40
CA ARG A 143 15.82 23.69 -4.76
C ARG A 143 14.49 23.71 -4.03
N PHE A 144 14.47 24.40 -2.90
CA PHE A 144 13.23 24.75 -2.23
C PHE A 144 12.40 25.67 -3.13
N LYS A 145 11.10 25.45 -3.13
CA LYS A 145 10.10 26.36 -3.70
C LYS A 145 9.06 26.66 -2.62
N ARG A 146 8.66 27.94 -2.52
CA ARG A 146 7.55 28.31 -1.65
C ARG A 146 6.24 27.74 -2.20
N ARG A 147 5.24 27.60 -1.36
CA ARG A 147 3.94 27.00 -1.76
C ARG A 147 3.29 27.79 -2.90
N GLU A 148 3.34 29.11 -2.84
CA GLU A 148 2.81 30.01 -3.86
C GLU A 148 3.52 29.91 -5.22
N ASP A 149 4.74 29.42 -5.26
CA ASP A 149 5.52 29.23 -6.49
C ASP A 149 5.13 27.96 -7.27
N TYR A 150 4.28 27.11 -6.70
CA TYR A 150 3.73 25.93 -7.38
C TYR A 150 2.40 26.27 -8.09
N PRO A 151 2.10 25.63 -9.25
CA PRO A 151 0.78 25.71 -9.87
C PRO A 151 -0.35 25.33 -8.88
N GLU A 152 -1.57 25.83 -9.14
CA GLU A 152 -2.71 25.61 -8.23
C GLU A 152 -3.06 24.13 -8.02
N ASP A 153 -2.91 23.31 -9.04
CA ASP A 153 -3.17 21.87 -8.99
C ASP A 153 -1.96 21.03 -8.57
N HIS A 154 -0.79 21.67 -8.34
CA HIS A 154 0.41 20.97 -7.95
C HIS A 154 0.41 20.63 -6.46
N PRO A 155 0.71 19.37 -6.06
CA PRO A 155 0.67 18.96 -4.66
C PRO A 155 1.61 19.73 -3.74
N GLY A 156 2.73 20.27 -4.24
CA GLY A 156 3.66 21.13 -3.48
C GLY A 156 3.02 22.41 -2.93
N ARG A 157 1.87 22.83 -3.48
CA ARG A 157 1.10 23.96 -2.95
C ARG A 157 0.40 23.63 -1.63
N TYR A 158 0.09 22.36 -1.40
CA TYR A 158 -0.74 21.92 -0.28
C TYR A 158 0.02 21.16 0.80
N GLY A 159 1.25 20.76 0.53
CA GLY A 159 2.06 19.99 1.50
C GLY A 159 3.54 19.91 1.13
N PRO A 160 4.33 19.25 1.99
CA PRO A 160 5.76 19.14 1.80
C PRO A 160 6.13 18.34 0.56
N MET A 161 7.25 18.70 -0.06
CA MET A 161 7.91 17.92 -1.10
C MET A 161 9.12 17.19 -0.50
N LEU A 162 9.40 15.98 -0.99
CA LEU A 162 10.52 15.16 -0.56
C LEU A 162 11.54 14.97 -1.65
N ALA A 163 12.82 14.98 -1.29
CA ALA A 163 13.88 14.39 -2.05
C ALA A 163 14.20 12.98 -1.49
N GLN A 164 14.17 11.97 -2.34
CA GLN A 164 14.52 10.61 -1.98
C GLN A 164 15.62 10.09 -2.91
N ARG A 165 16.66 9.45 -2.36
CA ARG A 165 17.71 8.82 -3.15
C ARG A 165 17.10 7.98 -4.26
N PHE A 166 17.52 8.20 -5.49
CA PHE A 166 17.15 7.35 -6.60
C PHE A 166 17.85 5.99 -6.48
N ILE A 167 17.06 4.93 -6.53
CA ILE A 167 17.56 3.54 -6.58
C ILE A 167 17.39 3.05 -8.00
N ASP A 168 18.49 2.75 -8.65
CA ASP A 168 18.47 2.26 -10.02
C ASP A 168 18.00 0.79 -10.09
N THR A 169 16.89 0.56 -10.74
CA THR A 169 16.32 -0.77 -10.97
C THR A 169 16.67 -1.34 -12.36
N GLY A 170 17.61 -0.68 -13.06
CA GLY A 170 18.01 -1.00 -14.42
C GLY A 170 17.30 -0.14 -15.47
N PRO A 171 17.60 -0.37 -16.76
CA PRO A 171 17.05 0.44 -17.86
C PRO A 171 15.52 0.35 -17.96
N PHE A 172 14.92 -0.77 -17.60
CA PHE A 172 13.48 -0.95 -17.54
C PHE A 172 13.03 -0.78 -16.08
N VAL A 173 12.53 0.40 -15.76
CA VAL A 173 12.10 0.73 -14.40
C VAL A 173 11.08 -0.30 -13.89
N ASN A 174 11.31 -0.83 -12.72
CA ASN A 174 10.43 -1.85 -12.15
C ASN A 174 10.25 -1.69 -10.63
N HIS A 175 9.19 -2.28 -10.13
CA HIS A 175 8.91 -2.39 -8.71
C HIS A 175 8.04 -3.60 -8.41
N HIS A 176 8.10 -4.09 -7.20
CA HIS A 176 7.23 -5.13 -6.68
C HIS A 176 6.15 -4.52 -5.81
N ARG A 177 4.92 -5.03 -5.94
CA ARG A 177 3.84 -4.78 -5.01
C ARG A 177 3.47 -6.06 -4.31
N VAL A 178 3.46 -6.03 -2.96
CA VAL A 178 2.95 -7.11 -2.13
C VAL A 178 1.75 -6.60 -1.35
N LEU A 179 0.60 -7.19 -1.59
CA LEU A 179 -0.58 -6.97 -0.80
C LEU A 179 -0.55 -7.91 0.40
N THR A 180 -0.58 -7.35 1.61
CA THR A 180 -0.59 -8.13 2.85
C THR A 180 -1.80 -7.81 3.71
N LEU A 181 -2.33 -8.82 4.39
CA LEU A 181 -3.29 -8.66 5.48
C LEU A 181 -2.64 -9.14 6.78
N PHE A 182 -2.48 -8.25 7.75
CA PHE A 182 -1.75 -8.52 9.00
C PHE A 182 -0.35 -9.11 8.76
N GLY A 183 0.32 -8.70 7.67
CA GLY A 183 1.63 -9.19 7.26
C GLY A 183 1.61 -10.43 6.38
N GLU A 184 0.51 -11.19 6.31
CA GLU A 184 0.43 -12.34 5.43
C GLU A 184 0.13 -11.93 3.98
N PRO A 185 0.94 -12.37 3.00
CA PRO A 185 0.74 -12.06 1.60
C PRO A 185 -0.59 -12.61 1.07
N LEU A 186 -1.34 -11.74 0.39
CA LEU A 186 -2.56 -12.11 -0.33
C LEU A 186 -2.36 -12.10 -1.84
N LEU A 187 -1.48 -11.22 -2.34
CA LEU A 187 -1.10 -11.12 -3.75
C LEU A 187 0.26 -10.43 -3.85
N ALA A 188 1.11 -10.88 -4.76
CA ALA A 188 2.38 -10.24 -5.05
C ALA A 188 2.68 -10.26 -6.55
N PHE A 189 3.13 -9.12 -7.09
CA PHE A 189 3.51 -9.01 -8.48
C PHE A 189 4.60 -7.96 -8.70
N LYS A 190 5.38 -8.17 -9.75
CA LYS A 190 6.33 -7.21 -10.29
C LYS A 190 5.68 -6.44 -11.43
N THR A 191 5.89 -5.15 -11.48
CA THR A 191 5.53 -4.28 -12.61
C THR A 191 6.81 -3.76 -13.24
N THR A 192 6.94 -3.89 -14.56
CA THR A 192 8.11 -3.45 -15.32
C THR A 192 7.66 -2.56 -16.47
N ALA A 193 8.30 -1.42 -16.67
CA ALA A 193 8.12 -0.58 -17.84
C ALA A 193 8.62 -1.32 -19.09
N THR A 194 7.87 -1.28 -20.20
CA THR A 194 8.29 -1.92 -21.47
C THR A 194 9.19 -1.04 -22.31
N ALA A 195 9.29 0.25 -22.00
CA ALA A 195 10.27 1.17 -22.59
C ALA A 195 11.41 1.44 -21.60
N ALA A 196 12.63 1.45 -22.11
CA ALA A 196 13.79 1.83 -21.32
C ALA A 196 13.71 3.32 -20.91
N ARG A 197 14.15 3.63 -19.70
CA ARG A 197 14.34 5.03 -19.31
C ARG A 197 15.51 5.65 -20.08
N PRO A 198 15.53 6.97 -20.26
CA PRO A 198 16.74 7.67 -20.71
C PRO A 198 17.94 7.37 -19.80
N PRO A 199 19.17 7.45 -20.32
CA PRO A 199 20.36 7.35 -19.49
C PRO A 199 20.42 8.46 -18.45
N LEU A 200 21.09 8.22 -17.32
CA LEU A 200 21.10 9.16 -16.19
C LEU A 200 21.90 10.46 -16.46
N ASP A 201 22.73 10.47 -17.48
CA ASP A 201 23.44 11.65 -17.97
C ASP A 201 22.63 12.52 -18.96
N ALA A 202 21.41 12.09 -19.30
CA ALA A 202 20.50 12.87 -20.14
C ALA A 202 20.24 14.28 -19.56
N PRO A 203 19.81 15.25 -20.40
CA PRO A 203 19.44 16.60 -19.94
C PRO A 203 18.36 16.58 -18.86
N ASP A 204 18.34 17.59 -17.98
CA ASP A 204 17.47 17.66 -16.82
C ASP A 204 15.98 17.68 -17.18
N ASP A 205 15.61 18.33 -18.28
CA ASP A 205 14.24 18.35 -18.80
C ASP A 205 13.77 16.96 -19.25
N VAL A 206 14.68 16.15 -19.84
CA VAL A 206 14.42 14.77 -20.20
C VAL A 206 14.28 13.90 -18.94
N LEU A 207 15.19 14.04 -17.97
CA LEU A 207 15.14 13.31 -16.70
C LEU A 207 13.85 13.60 -15.93
N ALA A 208 13.39 14.85 -15.89
CA ALA A 208 12.16 15.23 -15.19
C ALA A 208 10.91 14.54 -15.75
N THR A 209 10.93 14.07 -17.00
CA THR A 209 9.84 13.33 -17.63
C THR A 209 9.89 11.82 -17.37
N VAL A 210 11.00 11.33 -16.80
CA VAL A 210 11.21 9.90 -16.56
C VAL A 210 10.19 9.38 -15.56
N ALA A 211 9.49 8.33 -15.95
CA ALA A 211 8.68 7.57 -15.00
C ALA A 211 9.60 6.85 -14.01
N VAL A 212 9.64 7.33 -12.80
CA VAL A 212 10.38 6.69 -11.68
C VAL A 212 9.67 5.45 -11.15
N LYS A 213 8.37 5.33 -11.45
CA LYS A 213 7.58 4.10 -11.32
C LYS A 213 7.35 3.53 -12.71
N ALA A 214 7.31 2.20 -12.82
CA ALA A 214 7.03 1.49 -14.06
C ALA A 214 5.72 1.93 -14.76
N ARG A 215 4.95 2.81 -14.16
CA ARG A 215 3.72 3.38 -14.67
C ARG A 215 3.91 4.86 -15.04
N ARG A 216 4.25 5.11 -16.28
CA ARG A 216 3.81 6.34 -16.94
C ARG A 216 2.28 6.29 -17.06
N ARG A 217 1.60 7.42 -16.94
CA ARG A 217 0.12 7.49 -17.00
C ARG A 217 -0.45 6.76 -18.23
N ASP A 218 0.33 6.66 -19.31
CA ASP A 218 -0.06 6.12 -20.63
C ASP A 218 1.00 5.18 -21.25
N GLY A 219 2.03 4.77 -20.49
CA GLY A 219 3.08 3.88 -21.01
C GLY A 219 2.69 2.41 -20.84
N PRO A 220 3.02 1.55 -21.83
CA PRO A 220 2.80 0.12 -21.71
C PRO A 220 3.67 -0.44 -20.58
N ILE A 221 3.08 -1.32 -19.78
CA ILE A 221 3.73 -2.01 -18.68
C ILE A 221 3.50 -3.50 -18.77
N ALA A 222 4.48 -4.29 -18.36
CA ALA A 222 4.35 -5.72 -18.13
C ALA A 222 4.14 -5.97 -16.63
N ARG A 223 3.36 -6.98 -16.28
CA ARG A 223 3.20 -7.48 -14.92
C ARG A 223 3.35 -8.98 -14.89
N GLU A 224 4.00 -9.46 -13.85
CA GLU A 224 4.19 -10.89 -13.61
C GLU A 224 3.97 -11.18 -12.12
N PRO A 225 3.33 -12.32 -11.77
CA PRO A 225 3.27 -12.76 -10.39
C PRO A 225 4.68 -12.94 -9.83
N THR A 226 4.90 -12.66 -8.55
CA THR A 226 6.16 -12.91 -7.87
C THR A 226 5.96 -13.77 -6.62
N GLY A 227 6.83 -14.77 -6.45
CA GLY A 227 6.95 -15.57 -5.24
C GLY A 227 8.32 -15.40 -4.58
N ASP A 228 9.09 -14.34 -4.94
CA ASP A 228 10.43 -14.07 -4.42
C ASP A 228 10.39 -13.98 -2.87
N ALA A 229 11.07 -14.93 -2.23
CA ALA A 229 11.04 -15.08 -0.77
C ALA A 229 11.56 -13.84 -0.03
N ASP A 230 12.58 -13.16 -0.59
CA ASP A 230 13.18 -11.97 -0.01
C ASP A 230 12.20 -10.79 -0.06
N ILE A 231 11.48 -10.64 -1.17
CA ILE A 231 10.43 -9.63 -1.35
C ILE A 231 9.30 -9.86 -0.34
N LEU A 232 8.83 -11.11 -0.22
CA LEU A 232 7.75 -11.46 0.71
C LEU A 232 8.19 -11.28 2.17
N ALA A 233 9.41 -11.67 2.52
CA ALA A 233 9.96 -11.48 3.86
C ALA A 233 10.09 -10.00 4.22
N LEU A 234 10.56 -9.17 3.28
CA LEU A 234 10.66 -7.72 3.50
C LEU A 234 9.27 -7.08 3.65
N ALA A 235 8.28 -7.54 2.89
CA ALA A 235 6.90 -7.04 3.02
C ALA A 235 6.28 -7.37 4.40
N ARG A 236 6.51 -8.58 4.94
CA ARG A 236 6.09 -8.95 6.31
C ARG A 236 6.73 -8.04 7.36
N ARG A 237 8.02 -7.77 7.24
CA ARG A 237 8.73 -6.84 8.13
C ARG A 237 8.21 -5.41 8.00
N ALA A 238 7.88 -4.97 6.78
CA ALA A 238 7.31 -3.63 6.56
C ALA A 238 5.93 -3.48 7.22
N TYR A 239 5.08 -4.52 7.16
CA TYR A 239 3.83 -4.54 7.90
C TYR A 239 4.07 -4.33 9.41
N ALA A 240 5.05 -5.02 10.00
CA ALA A 240 5.32 -4.93 11.43
C ALA A 240 5.71 -3.52 11.91
N ALA A 241 6.18 -2.64 11.02
CA ALA A 241 6.45 -1.24 11.33
C ALA A 241 5.19 -0.34 11.37
N LEU A 242 4.07 -0.81 10.80
CA LEU A 242 2.79 -0.09 10.71
C LEU A 242 1.62 -1.02 11.09
N PRO A 243 1.65 -1.66 12.28
CA PRO A 243 0.76 -2.78 12.63
C PRO A 243 -0.71 -2.37 12.79
N GLU A 244 -1.00 -1.09 12.98
CA GLU A 244 -2.36 -0.53 13.06
C GLU A 244 -3.10 -0.57 11.72
N ILE A 245 -2.37 -0.69 10.59
CA ILE A 245 -2.95 -0.80 9.26
C ILE A 245 -2.96 -2.28 8.85
N ALA A 246 -4.07 -2.95 9.03
CA ALA A 246 -4.18 -4.39 8.76
C ALA A 246 -3.89 -4.75 7.29
N LEU A 247 -4.46 -3.98 6.34
CA LEU A 247 -4.31 -4.20 4.91
C LEU A 247 -3.31 -3.19 4.33
N GLN A 248 -2.20 -3.69 3.80
CA GLN A 248 -1.15 -2.84 3.24
C GLN A 248 -0.73 -3.33 1.86
N GLY A 249 -0.58 -2.40 0.90
CA GLY A 249 0.09 -2.64 -0.37
C GLY A 249 1.52 -2.11 -0.31
N ILE A 250 2.48 -2.97 -0.07
CA ILE A 250 3.89 -2.62 0.11
C ILE A 250 4.57 -2.52 -1.25
N ASP A 251 5.16 -1.37 -1.54
CA ASP A 251 5.98 -1.15 -2.74
C ASP A 251 7.46 -1.36 -2.40
N ILE A 252 8.09 -2.31 -3.09
CA ILE A 252 9.49 -2.71 -2.89
C ILE A 252 10.22 -2.61 -4.23
N ILE A 253 11.46 -2.14 -4.21
CA ILE A 253 12.36 -2.15 -5.36
C ILE A 253 13.64 -2.92 -5.04
N ARG A 254 14.23 -3.51 -6.10
CA ARG A 254 15.54 -4.15 -6.05
C ARG A 254 16.54 -3.33 -6.85
N GLU A 255 17.62 -2.87 -6.21
CA GLU A 255 18.71 -2.17 -6.88
C GLU A 255 19.43 -3.11 -7.84
N ALA A 256 19.55 -2.74 -9.10
CA ALA A 256 20.10 -3.61 -10.15
C ALA A 256 21.57 -3.98 -9.92
N GLY A 257 22.38 -2.99 -9.47
CA GLY A 257 23.82 -3.20 -9.30
C GLY A 257 24.22 -4.05 -8.11
N THR A 258 23.39 -4.07 -7.04
CA THR A 258 23.73 -4.71 -5.77
C THR A 258 22.78 -5.83 -5.36
N GLY A 259 21.61 -5.90 -5.97
CA GLY A 259 20.51 -6.77 -5.56
C GLY A 259 19.82 -6.37 -4.25
N LYS A 260 20.22 -5.28 -3.61
CA LYS A 260 19.64 -4.80 -2.35
C LYS A 260 18.18 -4.41 -2.55
N LEU A 261 17.35 -4.77 -1.57
CA LEU A 261 15.94 -4.43 -1.53
C LEU A 261 15.73 -3.13 -0.74
N PHE A 262 14.74 -2.35 -1.17
CA PHE A 262 14.30 -1.15 -0.45
C PHE A 262 12.78 -1.08 -0.42
N VAL A 263 12.22 -0.77 0.76
CA VAL A 263 10.80 -0.41 0.89
C VAL A 263 10.62 1.04 0.46
N LEU A 264 9.71 1.31 -0.46
CA LEU A 264 9.40 2.65 -0.92
C LEU A 264 8.27 3.30 -0.13
N GLU A 265 7.18 2.57 0.03
CA GLU A 265 5.97 3.01 0.72
C GLU A 265 5.06 1.83 1.06
N ALA A 266 4.21 2.02 2.07
CA ALA A 266 3.02 1.23 2.29
C ALA A 266 1.80 2.03 1.82
N ASN A 267 0.92 1.39 1.08
CA ASN A 267 -0.35 1.97 0.64
C ASN A 267 -1.47 1.39 1.50
N PRO A 268 -1.93 2.11 2.53
CA PRO A 268 -3.05 1.67 3.35
C PRO A 268 -4.38 1.97 2.66
N GLY A 269 -5.41 1.24 3.03
CA GLY A 269 -6.77 1.57 2.67
C GLY A 269 -7.39 0.80 1.52
N GLY A 270 -8.62 1.19 1.19
CA GLY A 270 -9.53 0.48 0.30
C GLY A 270 -9.06 0.28 -1.13
N ASN A 271 -8.22 1.17 -1.65
CA ASN A 271 -7.61 1.03 -2.98
C ASN A 271 -6.61 -0.13 -3.06
N THR A 272 -6.24 -0.73 -1.93
CA THR A 272 -5.38 -1.90 -1.83
C THR A 272 -6.18 -3.20 -1.98
N TRP A 273 -7.50 -3.20 -1.74
CA TRP A 273 -8.36 -4.35 -1.97
C TRP A 273 -8.69 -4.48 -3.46
N ILE A 274 -7.96 -5.34 -4.16
CA ILE A 274 -7.99 -5.48 -5.62
C ILE A 274 -8.62 -6.79 -6.10
N PHE A 275 -9.32 -7.51 -5.22
CA PHE A 275 -9.98 -8.77 -5.53
C PHE A 275 -11.39 -8.60 -6.09
N SER A 276 -12.08 -7.53 -5.71
CA SER A 276 -13.46 -7.26 -6.11
C SER A 276 -13.60 -7.09 -7.61
N LYS A 277 -14.72 -7.53 -8.15
CA LYS A 277 -15.04 -7.38 -9.57
C LYS A 277 -14.99 -5.91 -10.00
N GLY A 278 -14.36 -5.65 -11.14
CA GLY A 278 -14.24 -4.31 -11.68
C GLY A 278 -13.17 -4.18 -12.75
N ALA A 279 -13.17 -3.07 -13.48
CA ALA A 279 -12.27 -2.85 -14.61
C ALA A 279 -10.78 -2.93 -14.21
N MET A 280 -10.42 -2.50 -13.00
CA MET A 280 -9.04 -2.58 -12.52
C MET A 280 -8.61 -4.02 -12.27
N THR A 281 -9.47 -4.81 -11.64
CA THR A 281 -9.24 -6.24 -11.37
C THR A 281 -9.08 -7.01 -12.66
N GLU A 282 -9.97 -6.81 -13.62
CA GLU A 282 -9.89 -7.48 -14.94
C GLU A 282 -8.62 -7.11 -15.72
N ARG A 283 -8.23 -5.82 -15.68
CA ARG A 283 -6.95 -5.39 -16.27
C ARG A 283 -5.75 -6.04 -15.57
N LEU A 284 -5.80 -6.20 -14.26
CA LEU A 284 -4.72 -6.84 -13.51
C LEU A 284 -4.66 -8.33 -13.77
N LYS A 285 -5.79 -9.05 -13.81
CA LYS A 285 -5.88 -10.46 -14.20
C LYS A 285 -5.27 -10.69 -15.59
N LYS A 286 -5.70 -9.91 -16.57
CA LYS A 286 -5.17 -9.97 -17.94
C LYS A 286 -3.66 -9.71 -17.97
N ALA A 287 -3.18 -8.71 -17.23
CA ALA A 287 -1.77 -8.36 -17.19
C ALA A 287 -0.89 -9.40 -16.50
N LEU A 288 -1.44 -10.14 -15.53
CA LEU A 288 -0.77 -11.23 -14.83
C LEU A 288 -0.94 -12.60 -15.50
N GLY A 289 -1.82 -12.71 -16.51
CA GLY A 289 -2.12 -13.99 -17.16
C GLY A 289 -2.81 -15.00 -16.22
N VAL A 290 -3.66 -14.53 -15.28
CA VAL A 290 -4.35 -15.38 -14.30
C VAL A 290 -5.85 -15.22 -14.38
N ASP A 291 -6.58 -16.30 -14.10
CA ASP A 291 -8.05 -16.27 -14.06
C ASP A 291 -8.57 -15.62 -12.77
N ARG A 292 -7.88 -15.84 -11.65
CA ARG A 292 -8.28 -15.33 -10.34
C ARG A 292 -7.08 -14.78 -9.58
N LEU A 293 -7.19 -13.55 -9.07
CA LEU A 293 -6.14 -12.94 -8.25
C LEU A 293 -5.99 -13.60 -6.88
N THR A 294 -7.01 -14.34 -6.44
CA THR A 294 -7.04 -15.02 -5.14
C THR A 294 -6.16 -16.27 -5.08
N ASP A 295 -5.78 -16.84 -6.23
CA ASP A 295 -5.22 -18.19 -6.28
C ASP A 295 -3.74 -18.24 -5.86
N GLN A 296 -2.98 -17.15 -6.08
CA GLN A 296 -1.54 -17.13 -5.82
C GLN A 296 -1.16 -17.52 -4.38
N PHE A 297 -1.89 -17.04 -3.39
CA PHE A 297 -1.67 -17.33 -1.96
C PHE A 297 -2.92 -17.82 -1.25
N ASP A 298 -3.89 -18.35 -1.98
CA ASP A 298 -5.23 -18.69 -1.46
C ASP A 298 -5.78 -17.56 -0.58
N ALA A 299 -5.88 -16.35 -1.21
CA ALA A 299 -6.00 -15.08 -0.50
C ALA A 299 -7.15 -15.04 0.52
N PHE A 300 -8.32 -15.60 0.17
CA PHE A 300 -9.47 -15.55 1.09
C PHE A 300 -9.38 -16.57 2.21
N THR A 301 -8.72 -17.72 2.00
CA THR A 301 -8.42 -18.66 3.08
C THR A 301 -7.33 -18.09 4.01
N THR A 302 -6.31 -17.46 3.44
CA THR A 302 -5.28 -16.75 4.21
C THR A 302 -5.88 -15.61 5.01
N ALA A 303 -6.74 -14.78 4.40
CA ALA A 303 -7.47 -13.72 5.11
C ALA A 303 -8.32 -14.28 6.26
N ALA A 304 -9.06 -15.38 6.04
CA ALA A 304 -9.85 -16.01 7.10
C ALA A 304 -8.98 -16.48 8.27
N LYS A 305 -7.83 -17.13 7.99
CA LYS A 305 -6.90 -17.61 9.03
C LYS A 305 -6.38 -16.47 9.90
N VAL A 306 -5.86 -15.40 9.28
CA VAL A 306 -5.30 -14.28 10.06
C VAL A 306 -6.38 -13.51 10.81
N LEU A 307 -7.58 -13.37 10.26
CA LEU A 307 -8.71 -12.73 10.94
C LEU A 307 -9.19 -13.56 12.15
N ILE A 308 -9.22 -14.89 12.05
CA ILE A 308 -9.52 -15.78 13.18
C ILE A 308 -8.50 -15.58 14.29
N GLU A 309 -7.21 -15.66 13.95
CA GLU A 309 -6.12 -15.49 14.92
C GLU A 309 -6.21 -14.14 15.63
N ARG A 310 -6.37 -13.04 14.86
CA ARG A 310 -6.47 -11.69 15.39
C ARG A 310 -7.73 -11.51 16.25
N THR A 311 -8.87 -12.03 15.82
CA THR A 311 -10.11 -11.96 16.60
C THR A 311 -9.96 -12.67 17.95
N ARG A 312 -9.36 -13.86 17.98
CA ARG A 312 -9.13 -14.60 19.23
C ARG A 312 -8.20 -13.86 20.19
N ARG A 313 -7.19 -13.17 19.66
CA ARG A 313 -6.16 -12.51 20.46
C ARG A 313 -6.52 -11.09 20.87
N GLU A 314 -7.22 -10.34 20.02
CA GLU A 314 -7.31 -8.87 20.12
C GLU A 314 -8.75 -8.33 20.13
N ALA A 315 -9.78 -9.17 20.07
CA ALA A 315 -11.17 -8.70 20.20
C ALA A 315 -11.41 -8.08 21.59
N GLU A 316 -12.05 -6.91 21.63
CA GLU A 316 -12.32 -6.09 22.85
C GLU A 316 -13.82 -5.87 23.07
#